data_5718594d63892e3bea8d0dace17de986
#
_entry.id   5718594d63892e3bea8d0dace17de986
#
_cell.length_a   1.000
_cell.length_b   1.000
_cell.length_c   1.000
_cell.angle_alpha   90.00
_cell.angle_beta   90.00
_cell.angle_gamma   90.00
#
_symmetry.space_group_name_H-M   'P 1'
#
loop_
_entity.id
_entity.type
_entity.pdbx_description
1 polymer ?
#
loop_
_entity_poly.entity_id
_entity_poly.type
_entity_poly.pdbx_seq_one_letter_code
_entity_poly.pdbx_strand_id
1 'polypeptide(L)'
;MRSANKRRAYNTRNLLRLAFGFVGTIATLAVLTENWLGLLFSLGVIGFAVTFALQQPLLSLIAWVYITVKQPYGVGDRVRIDDAKGDVIGVDFLVTTLWEINGELVTTNQPSGRVVTVPNSVVLSSNVVNFGGGGSPYVWNEVGVQVAYETDLDFAREVMAEEARDLIGDEMAAGIAAYREALAETPVELEVHDRPTVNVTQGESWMELRVRYLTHPRRGQRVKNRLYERILDRFNDAPDRVAFPVSRSR
;
A
#
# COMPACT_ATOMS: atom_id res chain seq x y z
N MET A 1 8.05 -30.77 14.61
CA MET A 1 7.40 -31.02 13.31
C MET A 1 6.49 -32.26 13.23
N ARG A 2 6.76 -33.38 13.89
CA ARG A 2 5.91 -34.61 13.84
C ARG A 2 4.52 -34.48 14.49
N SER A 3 4.31 -33.63 15.49
CA SER A 3 3.02 -33.49 16.20
C SER A 3 1.98 -32.67 15.42
N ALA A 4 2.42 -31.66 14.64
CA ALA A 4 1.55 -30.83 13.81
C ALA A 4 0.94 -31.64 12.65
N ASN A 5 1.70 -32.60 12.10
CA ASN A 5 1.24 -33.44 11.01
C ASN A 5 0.17 -34.46 11.46
N LYS A 6 0.26 -34.98 12.70
CA LYS A 6 -0.77 -35.88 13.27
C LYS A 6 -2.09 -35.16 13.54
N ARG A 7 -2.05 -33.93 14.05
CA ARG A 7 -3.26 -33.12 14.26
C ARG A 7 -3.95 -32.75 12.95
N ARG A 8 -3.18 -32.39 11.91
CA ARG A 8 -3.73 -32.12 10.57
C ARG A 8 -4.37 -33.35 9.98
N ALA A 9 -3.72 -34.50 10.00
CA ALA A 9 -4.26 -35.76 9.51
C ALA A 9 -5.56 -36.18 10.26
N TYR A 10 -5.63 -35.97 11.56
CA TYR A 10 -6.83 -36.25 12.36
C TYR A 10 -7.99 -35.31 11.96
N ASN A 11 -7.74 -34.03 11.83
CA ASN A 11 -8.75 -33.06 11.45
C ASN A 11 -9.28 -33.31 10.01
N THR A 12 -8.39 -33.61 9.06
CA THR A 12 -8.78 -33.98 7.69
C THR A 12 -9.64 -35.25 7.65
N ARG A 13 -9.28 -36.26 8.43
CA ARG A 13 -10.07 -37.49 8.52
C ARG A 13 -11.46 -37.26 9.12
N ASN A 14 -11.59 -36.41 10.13
CA ASN A 14 -12.87 -36.06 10.72
C ASN A 14 -13.73 -35.23 9.78
N LEU A 15 -13.14 -34.27 9.06
CA LEU A 15 -13.85 -33.52 8.01
C LEU A 15 -14.38 -34.44 6.90
N LEU A 16 -13.56 -35.36 6.41
CA LEU A 16 -13.98 -36.35 5.42
C LEU A 16 -15.11 -37.25 5.95
N ARG A 17 -15.03 -37.72 7.19
CA ARG A 17 -16.09 -38.52 7.80
C ARG A 17 -17.41 -37.76 7.92
N LEU A 18 -17.36 -36.48 8.32
CA LEU A 18 -18.54 -35.63 8.38
C LEU A 18 -19.14 -35.40 6.98
N ALA A 19 -18.33 -35.14 5.97
CA ALA A 19 -18.74 -34.95 4.60
C ALA A 19 -19.40 -36.24 4.04
N PHE A 20 -18.76 -37.41 4.20
CA PHE A 20 -19.34 -38.70 3.77
C PHE A 20 -20.58 -39.06 4.57
N GLY A 21 -20.64 -38.77 5.87
CA GLY A 21 -21.82 -38.97 6.70
C GLY A 21 -23.00 -38.12 6.21
N PHE A 22 -22.76 -36.86 5.90
CA PHE A 22 -23.76 -35.94 5.35
C PHE A 22 -24.31 -36.42 3.99
N VAL A 23 -23.42 -36.77 3.05
CA VAL A 23 -23.80 -37.31 1.75
C VAL A 23 -24.58 -38.64 1.89
N GLY A 24 -24.12 -39.53 2.78
CA GLY A 24 -24.80 -40.79 3.06
C GLY A 24 -26.21 -40.58 3.64
N THR A 25 -26.38 -39.61 4.54
CA THR A 25 -27.70 -39.26 5.10
C THR A 25 -28.65 -38.75 4.02
N ILE A 26 -28.18 -37.85 3.15
CA ILE A 26 -28.98 -37.35 2.02
C ILE A 26 -29.37 -38.49 1.07
N ALA A 27 -28.42 -39.35 0.71
CA ALA A 27 -28.69 -40.49 -0.17
C ALA A 27 -29.72 -41.44 0.44
N THR A 28 -29.63 -41.71 1.75
CA THR A 28 -30.59 -42.57 2.46
C THR A 28 -31.99 -41.94 2.48
N LEU A 29 -32.07 -40.65 2.77
CA LEU A 29 -33.35 -39.92 2.72
C LEU A 29 -33.95 -39.90 1.31
N ALA A 30 -33.12 -39.78 0.27
CA ALA A 30 -33.56 -39.81 -1.12
C ALA A 30 -34.18 -41.15 -1.52
N VAL A 31 -33.66 -42.25 -0.99
CA VAL A 31 -34.18 -43.60 -1.27
C VAL A 31 -35.46 -43.89 -0.49
N LEU A 32 -35.60 -43.34 0.72
CA LEU A 32 -36.73 -43.61 1.62
C LEU A 32 -37.95 -42.70 1.39
N THR A 33 -37.82 -41.63 0.64
CA THR A 33 -38.90 -40.68 0.39
C THR A 33 -39.43 -40.79 -1.04
N GLU A 34 -40.74 -41.05 -1.19
CA GLU A 34 -41.40 -41.02 -2.51
C GLU A 34 -41.42 -39.62 -3.15
N ASN A 35 -41.08 -38.58 -2.38
CA ASN A 35 -41.12 -37.19 -2.83
C ASN A 35 -39.72 -36.66 -3.21
N TRP A 36 -39.10 -37.32 -4.20
CA TRP A 36 -37.75 -36.98 -4.68
C TRP A 36 -37.63 -35.55 -5.23
N LEU A 37 -38.72 -34.97 -5.78
CA LEU A 37 -38.76 -33.58 -6.22
C LEU A 37 -38.56 -32.57 -5.06
N GLY A 38 -39.23 -32.84 -3.93
CA GLY A 38 -39.05 -31.99 -2.72
C GLY A 38 -37.61 -32.04 -2.17
N LEU A 39 -36.97 -33.21 -2.26
CA LEU A 39 -35.54 -33.35 -1.92
C LEU A 39 -34.62 -32.57 -2.85
N LEU A 40 -34.87 -32.60 -4.17
CA LEU A 40 -34.09 -31.82 -5.13
C LEU A 40 -34.23 -30.32 -4.88
N PHE A 41 -35.45 -29.83 -4.62
CA PHE A 41 -35.67 -28.44 -4.25
C PHE A 41 -34.91 -28.05 -2.95
N SER A 42 -35.00 -28.90 -1.92
CA SER A 42 -34.29 -28.68 -0.66
C SER A 42 -32.77 -28.68 -0.86
N LEU A 43 -32.23 -29.58 -1.68
CA LEU A 43 -30.82 -29.63 -2.05
C LEU A 43 -30.39 -28.36 -2.82
N GLY A 44 -31.25 -27.87 -3.70
CA GLY A 44 -31.05 -26.61 -4.43
C GLY A 44 -30.95 -25.42 -3.49
N VAL A 45 -31.83 -25.29 -2.50
CA VAL A 45 -31.80 -24.25 -1.50
C VAL A 45 -30.54 -24.34 -0.63
N ILE A 46 -30.16 -25.54 -0.21
CA ILE A 46 -28.91 -25.77 0.55
C ILE A 46 -27.70 -25.41 -0.31
N GLY A 47 -27.67 -25.85 -1.58
CA GLY A 47 -26.60 -25.53 -2.52
C GLY A 47 -26.43 -24.01 -2.72
N PHE A 48 -27.57 -23.31 -2.86
CA PHE A 48 -27.56 -21.85 -2.95
C PHE A 48 -26.98 -21.19 -1.67
N ALA A 49 -27.44 -21.65 -0.49
CA ALA A 49 -26.93 -21.14 0.79
C ALA A 49 -25.40 -21.38 0.95
N VAL A 50 -24.93 -22.58 0.55
CA VAL A 50 -23.49 -22.91 0.56
C VAL A 50 -22.71 -22.03 -0.41
N THR A 51 -23.27 -21.79 -1.62
CA THR A 51 -22.63 -20.90 -2.61
C THR A 51 -22.45 -19.48 -2.06
N PHE A 52 -23.47 -18.94 -1.40
CA PHE A 52 -23.38 -17.64 -0.73
C PHE A 52 -22.34 -17.64 0.40
N ALA A 53 -22.33 -18.68 1.22
CA ALA A 53 -21.37 -18.80 2.31
C ALA A 53 -19.91 -18.90 1.83
N LEU A 54 -19.69 -19.48 0.64
CA LEU A 54 -18.36 -19.64 0.04
C LEU A 54 -17.97 -18.49 -0.90
N GLN A 55 -18.82 -17.48 -1.11
CA GLN A 55 -18.58 -16.39 -2.04
C GLN A 55 -17.25 -15.67 -1.76
N GLN A 56 -16.99 -15.27 -0.50
CA GLN A 56 -15.76 -14.56 -0.13
C GLN A 56 -14.49 -15.41 -0.29
N PRO A 57 -14.43 -16.67 0.16
CA PRO A 57 -13.30 -17.55 -0.12
C PRO A 57 -13.04 -17.76 -1.62
N LEU A 58 -14.09 -17.92 -2.42
CA LEU A 58 -13.94 -18.10 -3.87
C LEU A 58 -13.41 -16.85 -4.55
N LEU A 59 -13.91 -15.67 -4.18
CA LEU A 59 -13.37 -14.39 -4.66
C LEU A 59 -11.90 -14.20 -4.25
N SER A 60 -11.53 -14.59 -3.03
CA SER A 60 -10.14 -14.54 -2.59
C SER A 60 -9.23 -15.47 -3.40
N LEU A 61 -9.70 -16.66 -3.76
CA LEU A 61 -8.96 -17.58 -4.62
C LEU A 61 -8.78 -17.01 -6.03
N ILE A 62 -9.84 -16.45 -6.62
CA ILE A 62 -9.79 -15.78 -7.94
C ILE A 62 -8.79 -14.60 -7.88
N ALA A 63 -8.85 -13.81 -6.83
CA ALA A 63 -7.92 -12.71 -6.61
C ALA A 63 -6.47 -13.18 -6.47
N TRP A 64 -6.25 -14.30 -5.79
CA TRP A 64 -4.90 -14.90 -5.70
C TRP A 64 -4.36 -15.28 -7.08
N VAL A 65 -5.19 -15.89 -7.94
CA VAL A 65 -4.80 -16.18 -9.33
C VAL A 65 -4.47 -14.88 -10.09
N TYR A 66 -5.30 -13.85 -9.93
CA TYR A 66 -5.06 -12.53 -10.52
C TYR A 66 -3.73 -11.94 -10.04
N ILE A 67 -3.46 -11.94 -8.73
CA ILE A 67 -2.21 -11.41 -8.14
C ILE A 67 -1.01 -12.18 -8.69
N THR A 68 -1.11 -13.52 -8.79
CA THR A 68 -0.02 -14.39 -9.26
C THR A 68 0.30 -14.20 -10.75
N VAL A 69 -0.73 -14.01 -11.58
CA VAL A 69 -0.57 -13.89 -13.06
C VAL A 69 -0.26 -12.47 -13.48
N LYS A 70 -0.98 -11.48 -12.94
CA LYS A 70 -0.83 -10.06 -13.32
C LYS A 70 0.21 -9.33 -12.52
N GLN A 71 0.57 -9.83 -11.35
CA GLN A 71 1.59 -9.27 -10.45
C GLN A 71 1.41 -7.77 -10.19
N PRO A 72 0.20 -7.29 -9.80
CA PRO A 72 0.03 -5.89 -9.41
C PRO A 72 0.94 -5.53 -8.24
N TYR A 73 1.35 -6.53 -7.47
CA TYR A 73 2.40 -6.47 -6.45
C TYR A 73 2.95 -7.88 -6.18
N GLY A 74 4.14 -7.94 -5.58
CA GLY A 74 4.81 -9.17 -5.17
C GLY A 74 5.30 -9.13 -3.73
N VAL A 75 5.83 -10.26 -3.25
CA VAL A 75 6.50 -10.32 -1.93
C VAL A 75 7.72 -9.41 -1.96
N GLY A 76 7.83 -8.53 -0.97
CA GLY A 76 8.85 -7.51 -0.88
C GLY A 76 8.40 -6.13 -1.34
N ASP A 77 7.27 -5.99 -2.02
CA ASP A 77 6.75 -4.68 -2.42
C ASP A 77 6.15 -3.92 -1.25
N ARG A 78 6.25 -2.61 -1.28
CA ARG A 78 5.50 -1.71 -0.41
C ARG A 78 4.21 -1.35 -1.08
N VAL A 79 3.08 -1.67 -0.43
CA VAL A 79 1.74 -1.49 -0.99
C VAL A 79 0.79 -0.81 0.00
N ARG A 80 -0.28 -0.27 -0.58
CA ARG A 80 -1.50 0.05 0.16
C ARG A 80 -2.65 -0.66 -0.53
N ILE A 81 -3.33 -1.51 0.20
CA ILE A 81 -4.53 -2.23 -0.22
C ILE A 81 -5.66 -1.75 0.67
N ASP A 82 -6.60 -1.00 0.10
CA ASP A 82 -7.61 -0.28 0.87
C ASP A 82 -6.96 0.61 1.94
N ASP A 83 -7.30 0.44 3.22
CA ASP A 83 -6.70 1.18 4.35
C ASP A 83 -5.40 0.56 4.87
N ALA A 84 -5.10 -0.69 4.51
CA ALA A 84 -3.91 -1.40 4.97
C ALA A 84 -2.68 -0.99 4.16
N LYS A 85 -1.66 -0.44 4.82
CA LYS A 85 -0.38 -0.07 4.21
C LYS A 85 0.75 -0.85 4.85
N GLY A 86 1.61 -1.46 4.02
CA GLY A 86 2.72 -2.27 4.52
C GLY A 86 3.64 -2.80 3.45
N ASP A 87 4.67 -3.52 3.90
CA ASP A 87 5.54 -4.31 3.04
C ASP A 87 4.97 -5.74 2.95
N VAL A 88 4.77 -6.25 1.74
CA VAL A 88 4.23 -7.60 1.50
C VAL A 88 5.23 -8.65 1.97
N ILE A 89 4.84 -9.50 2.92
CA ILE A 89 5.66 -10.61 3.43
C ILE A 89 5.18 -11.97 2.99
N GLY A 90 3.95 -12.07 2.45
CA GLY A 90 3.41 -13.30 1.91
C GLY A 90 2.12 -13.07 1.13
N VAL A 91 1.91 -13.91 0.11
CA VAL A 91 0.67 -13.97 -0.68
C VAL A 91 0.24 -15.43 -0.71
N ASP A 92 -0.78 -15.76 0.06
CA ASP A 92 -1.38 -17.10 0.17
C ASP A 92 -2.70 -17.17 -0.62
N PHE A 93 -3.28 -18.38 -0.74
CA PHE A 93 -4.49 -18.63 -1.52
C PHE A 93 -5.69 -17.71 -1.19
N LEU A 94 -5.84 -17.32 0.08
CA LEU A 94 -6.99 -16.54 0.53
C LEU A 94 -6.62 -15.14 1.00
N VAL A 95 -5.35 -14.93 1.37
CA VAL A 95 -4.91 -13.71 2.06
C VAL A 95 -3.55 -13.24 1.59
N THR A 96 -3.36 -11.94 1.60
CA THR A 96 -2.06 -11.27 1.54
C THR A 96 -1.68 -10.78 2.92
N THR A 97 -0.44 -11.02 3.34
CA THR A 97 0.09 -10.63 4.64
C THR A 97 1.07 -9.48 4.48
N LEU A 98 0.85 -8.41 5.24
CA LEU A 98 1.64 -7.20 5.22
C LEU A 98 2.35 -6.97 6.56
N TRP A 99 3.59 -6.53 6.51
CA TRP A 99 4.24 -5.90 7.65
C TRP A 99 3.81 -4.44 7.68
N GLU A 100 3.01 -4.08 8.68
CA GLU A 100 2.36 -2.76 8.73
C GLU A 100 3.35 -1.61 8.80
N ILE A 101 3.06 -0.58 8.02
CA ILE A 101 3.65 0.74 8.12
C ILE A 101 2.52 1.78 8.18
N ASN A 102 2.72 2.85 8.94
CA ASN A 102 1.73 3.93 8.99
C ASN A 102 0.34 3.46 9.47
N GLY A 103 0.28 2.74 10.58
CA GLY A 103 -0.98 2.36 11.24
C GLY A 103 -1.34 3.29 12.39
N GLU A 104 -2.30 2.88 13.21
CA GLU A 104 -2.77 3.64 14.36
C GLU A 104 -1.66 3.99 15.38
N LEU A 105 -0.65 3.11 15.52
CA LEU A 105 0.44 3.32 16.48
C LEU A 105 1.57 4.20 15.92
N VAL A 106 1.74 4.23 14.61
CA VAL A 106 2.84 4.93 13.94
C VAL A 106 2.32 5.62 12.69
N THR A 107 2.24 6.94 12.70
CA THR A 107 1.67 7.75 11.60
C THR A 107 2.71 8.29 10.62
N THR A 108 4.00 8.01 10.84
CA THR A 108 5.13 8.61 10.09
C THR A 108 5.71 7.69 9.01
N ASN A 109 4.90 6.80 8.42
CA ASN A 109 5.33 5.84 7.39
C ASN A 109 6.51 4.93 7.80
N GLN A 110 6.62 4.66 9.10
CA GLN A 110 7.60 3.72 9.66
C GLN A 110 6.90 2.41 10.07
N PRO A 111 7.65 1.29 10.20
CA PRO A 111 7.10 0.03 10.67
C PRO A 111 6.51 0.14 12.08
N SER A 112 5.29 -0.36 12.26
CA SER A 112 4.64 -0.44 13.58
C SER A 112 5.02 -1.70 14.37
N GLY A 113 5.62 -2.70 13.70
CA GLY A 113 5.87 -4.03 14.28
C GLY A 113 4.67 -4.96 14.21
N ARG A 114 3.52 -4.50 13.73
CA ARG A 114 2.32 -5.33 13.54
C ARG A 114 2.30 -6.01 12.17
N VAL A 115 1.59 -7.12 12.10
CA VAL A 115 1.30 -7.84 10.86
C VAL A 115 -0.20 -7.70 10.57
N VAL A 116 -0.53 -7.27 9.36
CA VAL A 116 -1.90 -7.14 8.88
C VAL A 116 -2.16 -8.18 7.81
N THR A 117 -3.27 -8.89 7.95
CA THR A 117 -3.72 -9.88 6.97
C THR A 117 -4.94 -9.33 6.24
N VAL A 118 -4.81 -9.21 4.92
CA VAL A 118 -5.86 -8.69 4.03
C VAL A 118 -6.42 -9.84 3.19
N PRO A 119 -7.74 -10.11 3.18
CA PRO A 119 -8.33 -11.06 2.25
C PRO A 119 -8.03 -10.67 0.79
N ASN A 120 -7.59 -11.62 -0.03
CA ASN A 120 -7.25 -11.30 -1.43
C ASN A 120 -8.44 -10.72 -2.22
N SER A 121 -9.68 -11.10 -1.87
CA SER A 121 -10.89 -10.55 -2.48
C SER A 121 -10.97 -9.02 -2.45
N VAL A 122 -10.36 -8.38 -1.44
CA VAL A 122 -10.29 -6.91 -1.33
C VAL A 122 -9.56 -6.29 -2.53
N VAL A 123 -8.55 -6.98 -3.07
CA VAL A 123 -7.78 -6.53 -4.25
C VAL A 123 -8.64 -6.36 -5.50
N LEU A 124 -9.76 -7.11 -5.61
CA LEU A 124 -10.69 -7.01 -6.75
C LEU A 124 -11.72 -5.88 -6.59
N SER A 125 -11.92 -5.39 -5.38
CA SER A 125 -12.98 -4.42 -5.06
C SER A 125 -12.47 -3.07 -4.57
N SER A 126 -11.17 -2.96 -4.25
CA SER A 126 -10.56 -1.75 -3.71
C SER A 126 -9.34 -1.30 -4.53
N ASN A 127 -8.89 -0.08 -4.28
CA ASN A 127 -7.67 0.43 -4.92
C ASN A 127 -6.43 -0.24 -4.34
N VAL A 128 -5.55 -0.68 -5.22
CA VAL A 128 -4.20 -1.15 -4.88
C VAL A 128 -3.18 -0.12 -5.33
N VAL A 129 -2.39 0.39 -4.40
CA VAL A 129 -1.26 1.29 -4.70
C VAL A 129 0.03 0.55 -4.42
N ASN A 130 0.81 0.30 -5.45
CA ASN A 130 2.17 -0.24 -5.33
C ASN A 130 3.17 0.91 -5.38
N PHE A 131 3.94 1.12 -4.30
CA PHE A 131 4.92 2.20 -4.18
C PHE A 131 6.26 1.90 -4.88
N GLY A 132 6.45 0.73 -5.43
CA GLY A 132 7.61 0.34 -6.23
C GLY A 132 7.22 -0.28 -7.57
N GLY A 133 5.91 -0.19 -7.92
CA GLY A 133 5.37 -0.71 -9.18
C GLY A 133 5.70 0.16 -10.39
N GLY A 134 5.36 -0.35 -11.59
CA GLY A 134 5.51 0.43 -12.82
C GLY A 134 6.94 0.50 -13.36
N GLY A 135 7.80 -0.48 -13.03
CA GLY A 135 9.16 -0.58 -13.59
C GLY A 135 10.22 0.28 -12.89
N SER A 136 9.82 1.18 -11.99
CA SER A 136 10.77 2.00 -11.22
C SER A 136 10.62 1.76 -9.72
N PRO A 137 11.71 1.44 -8.99
CA PRO A 137 11.66 1.28 -7.54
C PRO A 137 11.65 2.63 -6.78
N TYR A 138 11.51 3.75 -7.48
CA TYR A 138 11.55 5.09 -6.92
C TYR A 138 10.19 5.77 -7.01
N VAL A 139 9.90 6.63 -6.02
CA VAL A 139 8.66 7.43 -5.96
C VAL A 139 8.96 8.89 -5.68
N TRP A 140 8.13 9.76 -6.24
CA TRP A 140 8.19 11.19 -5.96
C TRP A 140 7.67 11.48 -4.56
N ASN A 141 8.39 12.34 -3.85
CA ASN A 141 8.04 12.84 -2.53
C ASN A 141 8.13 14.36 -2.49
N GLU A 142 7.46 14.96 -1.51
CA GLU A 142 7.53 16.39 -1.25
C GLU A 142 7.75 16.66 0.24
N VAL A 143 8.54 17.71 0.51
CA VAL A 143 8.67 18.33 1.83
C VAL A 143 8.17 19.75 1.71
N GLY A 144 7.16 20.11 2.50
CA GLY A 144 6.57 21.44 2.52
C GLY A 144 7.01 22.22 3.75
N VAL A 145 7.40 23.48 3.57
CA VAL A 145 7.67 24.44 4.64
C VAL A 145 6.82 25.67 4.43
N GLN A 146 6.14 26.11 5.49
CA GLN A 146 5.33 27.33 5.48
C GLN A 146 6.18 28.52 5.89
N VAL A 147 6.13 29.59 5.10
CA VAL A 147 6.83 30.84 5.36
C VAL A 147 5.87 32.03 5.29
N ALA A 148 6.19 33.12 5.95
CA ALA A 148 5.39 34.35 5.88
C ALA A 148 5.53 35.04 4.52
N TYR A 149 4.62 35.94 4.18
CA TYR A 149 4.62 36.68 2.90
C TYR A 149 5.83 37.59 2.74
N GLU A 150 6.43 38.00 3.85
CA GLU A 150 7.62 38.89 3.88
C GLU A 150 8.92 38.17 3.54
N THR A 151 8.86 36.83 3.42
CA THR A 151 10.04 35.99 3.11
C THR A 151 10.56 36.26 1.71
N ASP A 152 11.90 36.36 1.57
CA ASP A 152 12.59 36.29 0.29
C ASP A 152 12.43 34.91 -0.33
N LEU A 153 11.42 34.79 -1.21
CA LEU A 153 11.04 33.50 -1.81
C LEU A 153 12.14 32.91 -2.69
N ASP A 154 12.92 33.73 -3.37
CA ASP A 154 13.97 33.24 -4.24
C ASP A 154 15.10 32.60 -3.41
N PHE A 155 15.49 33.24 -2.32
CA PHE A 155 16.44 32.68 -1.37
C PHE A 155 15.91 31.37 -0.75
N ALA A 156 14.66 31.37 -0.26
CA ALA A 156 14.09 30.22 0.38
C ALA A 156 14.00 29.02 -0.59
N ARG A 157 13.64 29.26 -1.86
CA ARG A 157 13.61 28.24 -2.91
C ARG A 157 14.99 27.68 -3.21
N GLU A 158 15.99 28.56 -3.32
CA GLU A 158 17.37 28.18 -3.59
C GLU A 158 17.92 27.29 -2.46
N VAL A 159 17.74 27.69 -1.21
CA VAL A 159 18.14 26.90 -0.03
C VAL A 159 17.47 25.51 -0.05
N MET A 160 16.16 25.44 -0.25
CA MET A 160 15.45 24.16 -0.28
C MET A 160 15.93 23.24 -1.40
N ALA A 161 16.20 23.81 -2.59
CA ALA A 161 16.69 23.05 -3.74
C ALA A 161 18.14 22.59 -3.55
N GLU A 162 18.99 23.44 -2.95
CA GLU A 162 20.39 23.14 -2.62
C GLU A 162 20.47 21.99 -1.60
N GLU A 163 19.77 22.13 -0.47
CA GLU A 163 19.76 21.11 0.59
C GLU A 163 19.23 19.75 0.09
N ALA A 164 18.23 19.76 -0.78
CA ALA A 164 17.73 18.53 -1.39
C ALA A 164 18.75 17.93 -2.37
N ARG A 165 19.43 18.74 -3.18
CA ARG A 165 20.47 18.29 -4.11
C ARG A 165 21.64 17.68 -3.36
N ASP A 166 22.10 18.33 -2.30
CA ASP A 166 23.23 17.85 -1.51
C ASP A 166 22.93 16.56 -0.75
N LEU A 167 21.68 16.39 -0.30
CA LEU A 167 21.27 15.20 0.46
C LEU A 167 21.04 13.97 -0.40
N ILE A 168 20.41 14.15 -1.59
CA ILE A 168 19.87 13.03 -2.39
C ILE A 168 20.16 13.16 -3.89
N GLY A 169 20.96 14.11 -4.34
CA GLY A 169 21.18 14.37 -5.78
C GLY A 169 21.63 13.14 -6.55
N ASP A 170 22.60 12.40 -6.02
CA ASP A 170 23.14 11.19 -6.66
C ASP A 170 22.08 10.05 -6.71
N GLU A 171 21.35 9.84 -5.61
CA GLU A 171 20.25 8.86 -5.57
C GLU A 171 19.13 9.23 -6.55
N MET A 172 18.81 10.54 -6.59
CA MET A 172 17.79 11.06 -7.49
C MET A 172 18.19 10.88 -8.95
N ALA A 173 19.45 11.16 -9.32
CA ALA A 173 19.94 11.00 -10.69
C ALA A 173 19.82 9.54 -11.17
N ALA A 174 20.22 8.59 -10.33
CA ALA A 174 20.04 7.15 -10.62
C ALA A 174 18.55 6.77 -10.73
N GLY A 175 17.72 7.30 -9.84
CA GLY A 175 16.28 7.06 -9.85
C GLY A 175 15.58 7.64 -11.07
N ILE A 176 15.99 8.81 -11.55
CA ILE A 176 15.44 9.45 -12.75
C ILE A 176 15.74 8.64 -14.00
N ALA A 177 16.95 8.08 -14.10
CA ALA A 177 17.30 7.20 -15.23
C ALA A 177 16.36 6.00 -15.30
N ALA A 178 16.16 5.29 -14.18
CA ALA A 178 15.24 4.16 -14.09
C ALA A 178 13.78 4.58 -14.34
N TYR A 179 13.37 5.75 -13.83
CA TYR A 179 12.01 6.26 -14.02
C TYR A 179 11.73 6.61 -15.49
N ARG A 180 12.70 7.21 -16.21
CA ARG A 180 12.59 7.50 -17.64
C ARG A 180 12.52 6.23 -18.48
N GLU A 181 13.31 5.22 -18.14
CA GLU A 181 13.26 3.92 -18.80
C GLU A 181 11.87 3.28 -18.65
N ALA A 182 11.33 3.27 -17.44
CA ALA A 182 9.98 2.77 -17.17
C ALA A 182 8.89 3.58 -17.91
N LEU A 183 9.02 4.92 -18.02
CA LEU A 183 8.10 5.76 -18.78
C LEU A 183 8.16 5.46 -20.28
N ALA A 184 9.33 5.17 -20.83
CA ALA A 184 9.48 4.88 -22.25
C ALA A 184 8.76 3.60 -22.70
N GLU A 185 8.44 2.71 -21.76
CA GLU A 185 7.61 1.51 -22.00
C GLU A 185 6.09 1.83 -21.99
N THR A 186 5.71 3.05 -21.66
CA THR A 186 4.31 3.48 -21.60
C THR A 186 4.02 4.52 -22.69
N PRO A 187 2.75 4.68 -23.13
CA PRO A 187 2.36 5.75 -24.06
C PRO A 187 2.24 7.13 -23.39
N VAL A 188 2.70 7.28 -22.15
CA VAL A 188 2.55 8.50 -21.35
C VAL A 188 3.80 9.36 -21.48
N GLU A 189 3.63 10.58 -21.97
CA GLU A 189 4.69 11.59 -22.03
C GLU A 189 4.61 12.49 -20.78
N LEU A 190 5.63 12.44 -19.94
CA LEU A 190 5.74 13.28 -18.75
C LEU A 190 7.07 14.03 -18.76
N GLU A 191 7.03 15.30 -18.41
CA GLU A 191 8.24 16.07 -18.15
C GLU A 191 8.87 15.64 -16.82
N VAL A 192 10.11 15.19 -16.88
CA VAL A 192 10.87 14.69 -15.71
C VAL A 192 12.09 15.57 -15.50
N HIS A 193 12.08 16.35 -14.42
CA HIS A 193 13.21 17.19 -14.04
C HIS A 193 14.35 16.37 -13.43
N ASP A 194 15.59 16.69 -13.81
CA ASP A 194 16.80 15.97 -13.38
C ASP A 194 17.26 16.30 -11.96
N ARG A 195 16.66 17.31 -11.35
CA ARG A 195 17.03 17.86 -10.05
C ARG A 195 15.79 18.19 -9.20
N PRO A 196 15.96 18.32 -7.88
CA PRO A 196 14.88 18.79 -7.03
C PRO A 196 14.33 20.12 -7.50
N THR A 197 13.02 20.25 -7.47
CA THR A 197 12.28 21.49 -7.84
C THR A 197 11.48 21.97 -6.66
N VAL A 198 11.34 23.29 -6.52
CA VAL A 198 10.54 23.88 -5.44
C VAL A 198 9.31 24.56 -6.03
N ASN A 199 8.14 24.02 -5.67
CA ASN A 199 6.84 24.58 -5.99
C ASN A 199 6.40 25.54 -4.89
N VAL A 200 5.66 26.58 -5.27
CA VAL A 200 5.12 27.58 -4.35
C VAL A 200 3.62 27.55 -4.43
N THR A 201 2.95 27.51 -3.29
CA THR A 201 1.50 27.60 -3.17
C THR A 201 1.13 28.69 -2.19
N GLN A 202 0.18 29.53 -2.55
CA GLN A 202 -0.32 30.59 -1.68
C GLN A 202 -1.39 30.03 -0.75
N GLY A 203 -1.23 30.24 0.57
CA GLY A 203 -2.25 30.03 1.59
C GLY A 203 -2.93 31.33 1.99
N GLU A 204 -3.87 31.30 2.92
CA GLU A 204 -4.58 32.51 3.39
C GLU A 204 -3.65 33.48 4.16
N SER A 205 -2.71 32.97 4.93
CA SER A 205 -1.82 33.76 5.79
C SER A 205 -0.35 33.36 5.69
N TRP A 206 0.01 32.52 4.72
CA TRP A 206 1.37 32.03 4.49
C TRP A 206 1.58 31.63 3.04
N MET A 207 2.84 31.50 2.66
CA MET A 207 3.26 30.81 1.43
C MET A 207 3.76 29.43 1.81
N GLU A 208 3.39 28.39 1.06
CA GLU A 208 3.91 27.04 1.22
C GLU A 208 4.90 26.73 0.11
N LEU A 209 6.13 26.45 0.49
CA LEU A 209 7.21 26.03 -0.40
C LEU A 209 7.32 24.50 -0.30
N ARG A 210 7.25 23.79 -1.43
CA ARG A 210 7.34 22.32 -1.48
C ARG A 210 8.50 21.91 -2.37
N VAL A 211 9.56 21.37 -1.76
CA VAL A 211 10.63 20.75 -2.52
C VAL A 211 10.22 19.34 -2.93
N ARG A 212 10.21 19.10 -4.23
CA ARG A 212 9.85 17.80 -4.85
C ARG A 212 11.14 17.06 -5.23
N TYR A 213 11.21 15.78 -4.84
CA TYR A 213 12.37 14.92 -5.04
C TYR A 213 11.98 13.47 -5.24
N LEU A 214 12.85 12.68 -5.86
CA LEU A 214 12.66 11.26 -6.10
C LEU A 214 13.53 10.44 -5.15
N THR A 215 12.95 9.45 -4.47
CA THR A 215 13.69 8.55 -3.56
C THR A 215 13.02 7.19 -3.46
N HIS A 216 13.75 6.21 -2.92
CA HIS A 216 13.19 4.88 -2.66
C HIS A 216 12.10 4.93 -1.55
N PRO A 217 10.94 4.26 -1.70
CA PRO A 217 9.81 4.33 -0.77
C PRO A 217 10.16 4.05 0.69
N ARG A 218 11.10 3.12 0.94
CA ARG A 218 11.55 2.77 2.30
C ARG A 218 12.44 3.82 2.95
N ARG A 219 13.01 4.73 2.17
CA ARG A 219 13.87 5.81 2.65
C ARG A 219 13.15 7.14 2.78
N GLY A 220 11.96 7.27 2.18
CA GLY A 220 11.23 8.53 2.06
C GLY A 220 11.09 9.29 3.38
N GLN A 221 10.71 8.63 4.47
CA GLN A 221 10.55 9.28 5.77
C GLN A 221 11.89 9.75 6.36
N ARG A 222 12.96 8.98 6.22
CA ARG A 222 14.31 9.37 6.69
C ARG A 222 14.83 10.58 5.92
N VAL A 223 14.65 10.59 4.61
CA VAL A 223 15.03 11.71 3.76
C VAL A 223 14.22 12.95 4.13
N LYS A 224 12.90 12.80 4.30
CA LYS A 224 12.00 13.87 4.70
C LYS A 224 12.44 14.54 6.00
N ASN A 225 12.72 13.76 7.04
CA ASN A 225 13.16 14.29 8.34
C ASN A 225 14.48 15.08 8.21
N ARG A 226 15.47 14.52 7.51
CA ARG A 226 16.75 15.19 7.29
C ARG A 226 16.62 16.48 6.47
N LEU A 227 15.74 16.50 5.47
CA LEU A 227 15.48 17.72 4.71
C LEU A 227 14.85 18.80 5.59
N TYR A 228 13.89 18.43 6.45
CA TYR A 228 13.33 19.39 7.41
C TYR A 228 14.41 19.98 8.33
N GLU A 229 15.25 19.14 8.94
CA GLU A 229 16.33 19.59 9.82
C GLU A 229 17.24 20.60 9.08
N ARG A 230 17.78 20.21 7.93
CA ARG A 230 18.73 21.04 7.17
C ARG A 230 18.11 22.34 6.66
N ILE A 231 16.89 22.28 6.12
CA ILE A 231 16.20 23.47 5.60
C ILE A 231 15.87 24.43 6.74
N LEU A 232 15.35 23.93 7.87
CA LEU A 232 15.00 24.77 9.01
C LEU A 232 16.23 25.39 9.67
N ASP A 233 17.34 24.67 9.76
CA ASP A 233 18.61 25.22 10.25
C ASP A 233 19.06 26.40 9.38
N ARG A 234 19.07 26.24 8.04
CA ARG A 234 19.45 27.32 7.10
C ARG A 234 18.48 28.52 7.14
N PHE A 235 17.20 28.28 7.35
CA PHE A 235 16.18 29.31 7.46
C PHE A 235 16.34 30.09 8.77
N ASN A 236 16.63 29.41 9.87
CA ASN A 236 16.88 30.02 11.17
C ASN A 236 18.20 30.87 11.20
N ASP A 237 19.18 30.47 10.39
CA ASP A 237 20.44 31.22 10.24
C ASP A 237 20.28 32.51 9.41
N ALA A 238 19.13 32.68 8.73
CA ALA A 238 18.86 33.87 7.91
C ALA A 238 17.51 34.54 8.28
N PRO A 239 17.35 35.02 9.53
CA PRO A 239 16.08 35.57 10.02
C PRO A 239 15.66 36.87 9.31
N ASP A 240 16.58 37.59 8.70
CA ASP A 240 16.32 38.83 7.92
C ASP A 240 15.71 38.49 6.53
N ARG A 241 15.85 37.26 6.06
CA ARG A 241 15.39 36.82 4.72
C ARG A 241 14.20 35.86 4.80
N VAL A 242 14.09 35.07 5.86
CA VAL A 242 13.03 34.10 6.05
C VAL A 242 12.25 34.37 7.32
N ALA A 243 10.98 34.61 7.18
CA ALA A 243 10.05 34.77 8.29
C ALA A 243 9.07 33.60 8.35
N PHE A 244 8.83 33.06 9.54
CA PHE A 244 7.81 32.05 9.72
C PHE A 244 6.43 32.66 10.01
N PRO A 245 5.33 32.04 9.56
CA PRO A 245 4.00 32.57 9.78
C PRO A 245 3.66 32.55 11.28
N VAL A 246 3.26 33.69 11.81
CA VAL A 246 2.81 33.82 13.20
C VAL A 246 1.30 33.60 13.22
N SER A 247 0.84 32.57 13.95
CA SER A 247 -0.59 32.38 14.19
C SER A 247 -1.13 33.55 15.01
N ARG A 248 -1.85 34.46 14.37
CA ARG A 248 -2.63 35.48 15.09
C ARG A 248 -3.96 34.83 15.48
N SER A 249 -4.03 34.27 16.69
CA SER A 249 -5.34 33.95 17.27
C SER A 249 -6.09 35.28 17.48
N ARG A 250 -7.17 35.48 16.74
CA ARG A 250 -8.18 36.51 17.03
C ARG A 250 -9.16 35.98 18.05
#